data_b3d96869827e73fe61637b00cc0c9c2f
#
_entry.id   b3d96869827e73fe61637b00cc0c9c2f
#
_cell.length_a   1.000
_cell.length_b   1.000
_cell.length_c   1.000
_cell.angle_alpha   90.00
_cell.angle_beta   90.00
_cell.angle_gamma   90.00
#
_symmetry.space_group_name_H-M   'P 1'
#
loop_
_entity.id
_entity.type
_entity.pdbx_description
1 polymer ?
#
loop_
_entity_poly.entity_id
_entity_poly.type
_entity_poly.pdbx_seq_one_letter_code
_entity_poly.pdbx_strand_id
1 'polypeptide(L)'
;MYTDVNRLPQGSLEKYSVDLELGGNNDFELQMNVKNHCMSAGCIWYVKDEEYGGIVDDVKVDTEKSKVYYSGRSWRGVLEKKVIRPDNGKDYLTVSGDVHDILALLIKRCDLVDLFAVPGTSSGIQISSYQFPRYIDAYSGIVKMLSSVSAKLKIVYNDKDSCVNISAVPISDLSEKYEYSDDYGMKIIIEKKTGGVNHLICLGAGELAARTVVDLYVDKTGEITEKQAYFGEYEIAETYDYGNSESATELKEKGIEHLKELKSSDSVSASFSKLDVDIGDIVGGRNRATGIVLKEPVTQEIVKIKNGIETITYKVGEE
;
A
#
# COMPACT_ATOMS: atom_id res chain seq x y z
N MET A 1 15.40 15.58 11.04
CA MET A 1 15.32 15.67 12.51
C MET A 1 15.36 14.27 13.10
N TYR A 2 15.72 14.13 14.37
CA TYR A 2 15.64 12.84 15.08
C TYR A 2 15.36 13.04 16.58
N THR A 3 14.86 11.97 17.22
CA THR A 3 14.62 11.90 18.67
C THR A 3 15.48 10.80 19.30
N ASP A 4 15.56 10.80 20.62
CA ASP A 4 16.01 9.63 21.37
C ASP A 4 14.89 8.55 21.47
N VAL A 5 15.18 7.46 22.20
CA VAL A 5 14.23 6.36 22.44
C VAL A 5 13.01 6.77 23.28
N ASN A 6 13.09 7.88 23.99
CA ASN A 6 11.98 8.44 24.77
C ASN A 6 11.20 9.50 23.97
N ARG A 7 11.48 9.62 22.68
CA ARG A 7 10.90 10.59 21.73
C ARG A 7 11.23 12.05 22.04
N LEU A 8 12.28 12.30 22.79
CA LEU A 8 12.76 13.65 23.05
C LEU A 8 13.59 14.13 21.85
N PRO A 9 13.28 15.32 21.27
CA PRO A 9 14.03 15.88 20.14
C PRO A 9 15.51 16.07 20.49
N GLN A 10 16.40 15.57 19.61
CA GLN A 10 17.86 15.64 19.80
C GLN A 10 18.54 16.61 18.83
N GLY A 11 17.93 16.87 17.67
CA GLY A 11 18.48 17.79 16.70
C GLY A 11 18.23 17.40 15.23
N SER A 12 19.03 17.94 14.34
CA SER A 12 18.98 17.66 12.91
C SER A 12 20.05 16.64 12.50
N LEU A 13 19.71 15.79 11.56
CA LEU A 13 20.67 14.90 10.90
C LEU A 13 21.47 15.67 9.87
N GLU A 14 22.78 15.46 9.83
CA GLU A 14 23.67 16.09 8.88
C GLU A 14 24.39 15.05 8.00
N LYS A 15 24.58 15.38 6.72
CA LYS A 15 25.36 14.58 5.76
C LYS A 15 24.92 13.12 5.70
N TYR A 16 23.63 12.92 5.55
CA TYR A 16 22.99 11.61 5.44
C TYR A 16 22.45 11.36 4.02
N SER A 17 22.16 10.13 3.72
CA SER A 17 21.29 9.73 2.61
C SER A 17 20.20 8.81 3.12
N VAL A 18 19.04 8.90 2.48
CA VAL A 18 17.85 8.09 2.80
C VAL A 18 17.36 7.42 1.54
N ASP A 19 16.95 6.17 1.68
CA ASP A 19 16.07 5.44 0.79
C ASP A 19 14.83 5.09 1.62
N LEU A 20 13.68 5.67 1.29
CA LEU A 20 12.42 5.49 2.00
C LEU A 20 11.38 4.99 1.00
N GLU A 21 10.69 3.92 1.32
CA GLU A 21 9.61 3.36 0.52
C GLU A 21 8.28 3.40 1.29
N LEU A 22 7.29 4.02 0.70
CA LEU A 22 5.93 4.15 1.23
C LEU A 22 4.94 3.47 0.29
N GLY A 23 3.99 2.72 0.83
CA GLY A 23 2.96 2.00 0.06
C GLY A 23 3.37 0.61 -0.40
N GLY A 24 4.68 0.33 -0.52
CA GLY A 24 5.24 -0.99 -0.82
C GLY A 24 5.80 -1.66 0.43
N ASN A 25 7.14 -1.75 0.55
CA ASN A 25 7.79 -2.36 1.72
C ASN A 25 7.57 -1.57 3.02
N ASN A 26 7.21 -0.31 2.93
CA ASN A 26 6.93 0.57 4.08
C ASN A 26 8.10 0.67 5.07
N ASP A 27 9.32 0.70 4.55
CA ASP A 27 10.55 0.74 5.31
C ASP A 27 11.48 1.88 4.87
N PHE A 28 12.60 2.02 5.55
CA PHE A 28 13.66 2.95 5.17
C PHE A 28 15.05 2.40 5.48
N GLU A 29 16.04 2.86 4.72
CA GLU A 29 17.45 2.82 5.07
C GLU A 29 18.05 4.23 5.06
N LEU A 30 18.58 4.65 6.20
CA LEU A 30 19.30 5.91 6.36
C LEU A 30 20.78 5.61 6.62
N GLN A 31 21.66 6.18 5.81
CA GLN A 31 23.09 6.01 6.00
C GLN A 31 23.81 7.33 6.22
N MET A 32 24.83 7.30 7.07
CA MET A 32 25.74 8.42 7.29
C MET A 32 27.17 7.95 7.62
N ASN A 33 28.10 8.89 7.74
CA ASN A 33 29.43 8.55 8.22
C ASN A 33 29.38 8.12 9.69
N VAL A 34 30.17 7.10 10.07
CA VAL A 34 30.20 6.58 11.44
C VAL A 34 30.55 7.64 12.49
N LYS A 35 31.29 8.67 12.13
CA LYS A 35 31.61 9.81 13.02
C LYS A 35 30.37 10.65 13.38
N ASN A 36 29.31 10.57 12.57
CA ASN A 36 28.05 11.28 12.78
C ASN A 36 26.99 10.35 13.42
N HIS A 37 27.39 9.15 13.90
CA HIS A 37 26.49 8.22 14.57
C HIS A 37 25.79 8.91 15.75
N CYS A 38 24.46 8.91 15.75
CA CYS A 38 23.64 9.65 16.72
C CYS A 38 22.35 8.93 17.14
N MET A 39 21.96 7.84 16.50
CA MET A 39 20.73 7.12 16.79
C MET A 39 21.01 5.67 17.20
N SER A 40 20.09 5.10 17.95
CA SER A 40 20.04 3.65 18.29
C SER A 40 18.68 3.08 17.90
N ALA A 41 18.52 1.75 18.02
CA ALA A 41 17.19 1.14 17.89
C ALA A 41 16.20 1.78 18.85
N GLY A 42 14.98 2.05 18.37
CA GLY A 42 13.93 2.77 19.08
C GLY A 42 13.91 4.29 18.86
N CYS A 43 14.99 4.88 18.33
CA CYS A 43 14.98 6.30 17.93
C CYS A 43 14.05 6.52 16.75
N ILE A 44 13.54 7.75 16.62
CA ILE A 44 12.74 8.20 15.50
C ILE A 44 13.54 9.19 14.67
N TRP A 45 13.49 9.07 13.35
CA TRP A 45 13.87 10.14 12.44
C TRP A 45 12.63 10.65 11.69
N TYR A 46 12.62 11.93 11.31
CA TYR A 46 11.47 12.53 10.64
C TYR A 46 11.84 13.81 9.88
N VAL A 47 11.01 14.15 8.90
CA VAL A 47 10.93 15.46 8.26
C VAL A 47 9.70 16.16 8.81
N LYS A 48 9.85 17.45 9.18
CA LYS A 48 8.77 18.24 9.77
C LYS A 48 7.63 18.43 8.77
N ASP A 49 6.40 18.28 9.25
CA ASP A 49 5.18 18.51 8.50
C ASP A 49 5.04 17.63 7.23
N GLU A 50 5.84 16.54 7.16
CA GLU A 50 5.81 15.55 6.08
C GLU A 50 5.52 14.15 6.62
N GLU A 51 5.22 13.22 5.71
CA GLU A 51 5.10 11.79 6.06
C GLU A 51 6.46 11.13 6.27
N TYR A 52 7.55 11.74 5.81
CA TYR A 52 8.87 11.11 5.79
C TYR A 52 9.46 10.95 7.18
N GLY A 53 9.58 9.70 7.60
CA GLY A 53 10.07 9.33 8.90
C GLY A 53 9.79 7.88 9.26
N GLY A 54 10.27 7.49 10.45
CA GLY A 54 10.05 6.13 10.93
C GLY A 54 10.83 5.83 12.20
N ILE A 55 10.71 4.59 12.64
CA ILE A 55 11.36 4.06 13.85
C ILE A 55 12.57 3.23 13.42
N VAL A 56 13.74 3.51 13.98
CA VAL A 56 14.95 2.70 13.80
C VAL A 56 14.75 1.36 14.49
N ASP A 57 14.76 0.27 13.74
CA ASP A 57 14.70 -1.08 14.27
C ASP A 57 16.11 -1.68 14.35
N ASP A 58 16.96 -1.44 13.35
CA ASP A 58 18.31 -1.99 13.24
C ASP A 58 19.38 -0.93 13.01
N VAL A 59 20.58 -1.18 13.57
CA VAL A 59 21.76 -0.35 13.37
C VAL A 59 22.91 -1.24 12.92
N LYS A 60 23.45 -0.97 11.73
CA LYS A 60 24.59 -1.69 11.15
C LYS A 60 25.78 -0.75 10.97
N VAL A 61 26.93 -1.15 11.43
CA VAL A 61 28.19 -0.40 11.26
C VAL A 61 29.10 -1.15 10.28
N ASP A 62 29.50 -0.45 9.22
CA ASP A 62 30.49 -0.92 8.25
C ASP A 62 31.79 -0.14 8.48
N THR A 63 32.76 -0.79 9.10
CA THR A 63 34.07 -0.18 9.45
C THR A 63 34.96 0.02 8.24
N GLU A 64 34.84 -0.80 7.20
CA GLU A 64 35.62 -0.66 5.97
C GLU A 64 35.19 0.59 5.20
N LYS A 65 33.87 0.84 5.11
CA LYS A 65 33.32 2.04 4.43
C LYS A 65 33.20 3.23 5.35
N SER A 66 33.52 3.09 6.64
CA SER A 66 33.30 4.13 7.65
C SER A 66 31.86 4.65 7.66
N LYS A 67 30.87 3.76 7.56
CA LYS A 67 29.46 4.10 7.50
C LYS A 67 28.65 3.42 8.59
N VAL A 68 27.61 4.10 9.02
CA VAL A 68 26.52 3.52 9.82
C VAL A 68 25.24 3.58 9.02
N TYR A 69 24.48 2.50 9.10
CA TYR A 69 23.16 2.33 8.47
C TYR A 69 22.13 2.15 9.59
N TYR A 70 21.04 2.88 9.46
CA TYR A 70 19.85 2.74 10.28
C TYR A 70 18.72 2.29 9.40
N SER A 71 18.12 1.17 9.68
CA SER A 71 16.96 0.65 8.96
C SER A 71 15.80 0.40 9.89
N GLY A 72 14.59 0.45 9.35
CA GLY A 72 13.41 0.23 10.14
C GLY A 72 12.12 0.59 9.41
N ARG A 73 11.04 0.61 10.18
CA ARG A 73 9.69 0.81 9.67
C ARG A 73 9.38 2.28 9.48
N SER A 74 8.82 2.65 8.31
CA SER A 74 8.12 3.92 8.14
C SER A 74 6.85 3.96 9.00
N TRP A 75 6.12 5.08 9.01
CA TRP A 75 4.85 5.17 9.75
C TRP A 75 3.82 4.15 9.25
N ARG A 76 3.78 3.90 7.93
CA ARG A 76 2.94 2.86 7.32
C ARG A 76 3.40 1.48 7.74
N GLY A 77 4.72 1.25 7.80
CA GLY A 77 5.30 -0.01 8.28
C GLY A 77 4.99 -0.31 9.73
N VAL A 78 4.86 0.71 10.59
CA VAL A 78 4.39 0.50 11.98
C VAL A 78 2.96 -0.03 11.99
N LEU A 79 2.07 0.50 11.14
CA LEU A 79 0.69 0.00 11.01
C LEU A 79 0.66 -1.41 10.40
N GLU A 80 1.48 -1.68 9.40
CA GLU A 80 1.58 -2.99 8.75
C GLU A 80 1.97 -4.13 9.71
N LYS A 81 2.79 -3.83 10.72
CA LYS A 81 3.19 -4.82 11.74
C LYS A 81 2.17 -4.96 12.89
N LYS A 82 0.96 -4.42 12.73
CA LYS A 82 -0.17 -4.62 13.64
C LYS A 82 -1.29 -5.38 12.93
N VAL A 83 -2.07 -6.12 13.69
CA VAL A 83 -3.13 -6.98 13.14
C VAL A 83 -4.49 -6.57 13.72
N ILE A 84 -5.46 -6.34 12.82
CA ILE A 84 -6.85 -6.12 13.20
C ILE A 84 -7.48 -7.47 13.55
N ARG A 85 -7.96 -7.58 14.78
CA ARG A 85 -8.58 -8.79 15.30
C ARG A 85 -10.07 -8.57 15.56
N PRO A 86 -10.91 -9.57 15.30
CA PRO A 86 -12.31 -9.52 15.74
C PRO A 86 -12.40 -9.47 17.27
N ASP A 87 -13.54 -9.04 17.79
CA ASP A 87 -13.84 -9.13 19.21
C ASP A 87 -14.01 -10.59 19.64
N ASN A 88 -13.82 -10.86 20.94
CA ASN A 88 -13.98 -12.21 21.47
C ASN A 88 -15.38 -12.76 21.16
N GLY A 89 -15.43 -13.94 20.55
CA GLY A 89 -16.69 -14.58 20.15
C GLY A 89 -17.36 -14.00 18.91
N LYS A 90 -16.66 -13.15 18.17
CA LYS A 90 -17.09 -12.64 16.86
C LYS A 90 -16.21 -13.20 15.75
N ASP A 91 -16.81 -13.43 14.58
CA ASP A 91 -16.06 -13.91 13.40
C ASP A 91 -15.25 -12.77 12.77
N TYR A 92 -15.80 -11.55 12.73
CA TYR A 92 -15.21 -10.39 12.05
C TYR A 92 -15.34 -9.13 12.92
N LEU A 93 -14.47 -8.17 12.66
CA LEU A 93 -14.65 -6.79 13.13
C LEU A 93 -15.44 -6.03 12.07
N THR A 94 -16.61 -5.52 12.44
CA THR A 94 -17.43 -4.64 11.60
C THR A 94 -17.50 -3.26 12.22
N VAL A 95 -17.33 -2.22 11.40
CA VAL A 95 -17.33 -0.83 11.85
C VAL A 95 -18.32 0.01 11.02
N SER A 96 -18.80 1.10 11.61
CA SER A 96 -19.65 2.10 10.95
C SER A 96 -19.50 3.44 11.65
N GLY A 97 -19.77 4.54 10.95
CA GLY A 97 -19.68 5.90 11.48
C GLY A 97 -18.66 6.77 10.77
N ASP A 98 -18.25 7.85 11.43
CA ASP A 98 -17.22 8.76 10.89
C ASP A 98 -15.86 8.05 10.81
N VAL A 99 -15.14 8.29 9.71
CA VAL A 99 -13.85 7.62 9.48
C VAL A 99 -12.81 7.97 10.53
N HIS A 100 -12.77 9.22 11.07
CA HIS A 100 -11.82 9.57 12.13
C HIS A 100 -12.12 8.81 13.43
N ASP A 101 -13.38 8.60 13.78
CA ASP A 101 -13.75 7.79 14.94
C ASP A 101 -13.31 6.33 14.77
N ILE A 102 -13.47 5.80 13.55
CA ILE A 102 -13.03 4.44 13.22
C ILE A 102 -11.51 4.34 13.27
N LEU A 103 -10.78 5.31 12.71
CA LEU A 103 -9.31 5.34 12.79
C LEU A 103 -8.84 5.39 14.25
N ALA A 104 -9.43 6.24 15.08
CA ALA A 104 -9.11 6.32 16.51
C ALA A 104 -9.36 4.99 17.23
N LEU A 105 -10.47 4.31 16.91
CA LEU A 105 -10.77 2.97 17.43
C LEU A 105 -9.69 1.96 17.01
N LEU A 106 -9.29 1.94 15.75
CA LEU A 106 -8.26 1.00 15.23
C LEU A 106 -6.90 1.26 15.85
N ILE A 107 -6.46 2.53 15.93
CA ILE A 107 -5.20 2.93 16.58
C ILE A 107 -5.19 2.48 18.05
N LYS A 108 -6.29 2.67 18.77
CA LYS A 108 -6.43 2.18 20.15
C LYS A 108 -6.37 0.65 20.25
N ARG A 109 -7.04 -0.06 19.33
CA ARG A 109 -7.02 -1.54 19.30
C ARG A 109 -5.63 -2.11 18.98
N CYS A 110 -4.83 -1.37 18.21
CA CYS A 110 -3.47 -1.72 17.87
C CYS A 110 -2.43 -1.31 18.93
N ASP A 111 -2.85 -0.67 20.02
CA ASP A 111 -1.98 -0.14 21.08
C ASP A 111 -0.93 0.83 20.52
N LEU A 112 -1.40 1.80 19.72
CA LEU A 112 -0.55 2.78 19.04
C LEU A 112 -0.90 4.23 19.41
N VAL A 113 -1.72 4.45 20.43
CA VAL A 113 -2.19 5.79 20.86
C VAL A 113 -1.08 6.72 21.31
N ASP A 114 0.05 6.17 21.78
CA ASP A 114 1.21 6.97 22.17
C ASP A 114 2.01 7.49 20.97
N LEU A 115 1.85 6.88 19.79
CA LEU A 115 2.57 7.28 18.58
C LEU A 115 1.67 8.03 17.59
N PHE A 116 0.45 7.53 17.38
CA PHE A 116 -0.48 8.08 16.40
C PHE A 116 -1.61 8.88 17.07
N ALA A 117 -1.83 10.08 16.56
CA ALA A 117 -2.95 10.93 16.92
C ALA A 117 -3.94 11.06 15.75
N VAL A 118 -5.23 10.90 16.03
CA VAL A 118 -6.31 11.11 15.06
C VAL A 118 -7.03 12.41 15.42
N PRO A 119 -7.37 13.28 14.44
CA PRO A 119 -8.12 14.50 14.71
C PRO A 119 -9.44 14.21 15.43
N GLY A 120 -9.73 14.95 16.51
CA GLY A 120 -10.99 14.85 17.23
C GLY A 120 -12.20 15.48 16.52
N THR A 121 -11.98 16.04 15.33
CA THR A 121 -13.03 16.61 14.46
C THR A 121 -13.52 15.57 13.47
N SER A 122 -14.81 15.64 13.08
CA SER A 122 -15.36 14.77 12.03
C SER A 122 -14.56 14.90 10.72
N SER A 123 -14.31 13.78 10.08
CA SER A 123 -13.72 13.74 8.75
C SER A 123 -14.69 14.19 7.64
N GLY A 124 -16.00 14.18 7.91
CA GLY A 124 -17.04 14.36 6.92
C GLY A 124 -17.25 13.14 6.03
N ILE A 125 -16.49 12.07 6.21
CA ILE A 125 -16.56 10.82 5.44
C ILE A 125 -17.20 9.75 6.31
N GLN A 126 -18.29 9.14 5.82
CA GLN A 126 -19.09 8.18 6.57
C GLN A 126 -18.98 6.78 5.98
N ILE A 127 -18.79 5.80 6.85
CA ILE A 127 -18.88 4.38 6.53
C ILE A 127 -20.20 3.85 7.08
N SER A 128 -21.07 3.37 6.20
CA SER A 128 -22.36 2.78 6.61
C SER A 128 -22.16 1.43 7.31
N SER A 129 -21.31 0.59 6.73
CA SER A 129 -20.87 -0.70 7.32
C SER A 129 -19.65 -1.19 6.54
N TYR A 130 -18.57 -1.56 7.26
CA TYR A 130 -17.39 -2.20 6.67
C TYR A 130 -16.93 -3.34 7.55
N GLN A 131 -16.79 -4.52 6.96
CA GLN A 131 -16.31 -5.74 7.61
C GLN A 131 -14.85 -5.97 7.22
N PHE A 132 -13.95 -5.94 8.21
CA PHE A 132 -12.54 -6.23 7.96
C PHE A 132 -12.33 -7.71 7.67
N PRO A 133 -11.45 -8.06 6.71
CA PRO A 133 -10.92 -9.42 6.59
C PRO A 133 -10.31 -9.87 7.91
N ARG A 134 -10.49 -11.14 8.24
CA ARG A 134 -10.04 -11.69 9.52
C ARG A 134 -8.51 -11.69 9.60
N TYR A 135 -7.96 -11.11 10.67
CA TYR A 135 -6.51 -11.01 10.92
C TYR A 135 -5.73 -10.25 9.84
N ILE A 136 -6.36 -9.32 9.15
CA ILE A 136 -5.66 -8.43 8.22
C ILE A 136 -4.70 -7.52 9.00
N ASP A 137 -3.56 -7.19 8.39
CA ASP A 137 -2.69 -6.14 8.95
C ASP A 137 -3.41 -4.79 8.96
N ALA A 138 -3.02 -3.92 9.91
CA ALA A 138 -3.77 -2.69 10.13
C ALA A 138 -3.63 -1.71 8.97
N TYR A 139 -2.45 -1.65 8.31
CA TYR A 139 -2.25 -0.77 7.16
C TYR A 139 -3.16 -1.16 5.99
N SER A 140 -3.07 -2.41 5.53
CA SER A 140 -3.92 -2.91 4.44
C SER A 140 -5.41 -2.84 4.78
N GLY A 141 -5.78 -3.13 6.03
CA GLY A 141 -7.17 -3.02 6.47
C GLY A 141 -7.70 -1.58 6.40
N ILE A 142 -6.93 -0.60 6.88
CA ILE A 142 -7.27 0.81 6.83
C ILE A 142 -7.38 1.28 5.38
N VAL A 143 -6.40 0.97 4.53
CA VAL A 143 -6.40 1.38 3.11
C VAL A 143 -7.61 0.82 2.38
N LYS A 144 -7.92 -0.48 2.53
CA LYS A 144 -9.10 -1.10 1.91
C LYS A 144 -10.42 -0.49 2.40
N MET A 145 -10.51 -0.19 3.69
CA MET A 145 -11.67 0.48 4.27
C MET A 145 -11.85 1.89 3.68
N LEU A 146 -10.79 2.69 3.61
CA LEU A 146 -10.83 4.04 3.08
C LEU A 146 -11.17 4.04 1.58
N SER A 147 -10.58 3.12 0.80
CA SER A 147 -10.88 2.98 -0.63
C SER A 147 -12.34 2.67 -0.89
N SER A 148 -13.04 1.94 0.00
CA SER A 148 -14.47 1.64 -0.15
C SER A 148 -15.38 2.89 -0.10
N VAL A 149 -14.86 4.01 0.37
CA VAL A 149 -15.54 5.31 0.45
C VAL A 149 -14.80 6.42 -0.30
N SER A 150 -13.97 6.05 -1.28
CA SER A 150 -13.17 6.97 -2.10
C SER A 150 -12.31 7.94 -1.26
N ALA A 151 -11.72 7.42 -0.18
CA ALA A 151 -10.81 8.14 0.70
C ALA A 151 -9.43 7.49 0.72
N LYS A 152 -8.43 8.28 1.10
CA LYS A 152 -7.04 7.86 1.30
C LYS A 152 -6.54 8.21 2.69
N LEU A 153 -5.47 7.53 3.12
CA LEU A 153 -4.80 7.76 4.37
C LEU A 153 -3.82 8.92 4.22
N LYS A 154 -3.92 9.93 5.10
CA LYS A 154 -2.95 11.04 5.22
C LYS A 154 -2.21 10.89 6.53
N ILE A 155 -0.87 10.88 6.45
CA ILE A 155 0.04 10.75 7.59
C ILE A 155 0.99 11.95 7.58
N VAL A 156 1.17 12.59 8.74
CA VAL A 156 2.08 13.74 8.88
C VAL A 156 2.70 13.70 10.28
N TYR A 157 4.03 13.82 10.37
CA TYR A 157 4.67 13.95 11.67
C TYR A 157 4.53 15.36 12.24
N ASN A 158 3.98 15.45 13.45
CA ASN A 158 3.81 16.69 14.20
C ASN A 158 4.93 16.81 15.24
N ASP A 159 5.90 17.67 14.99
CA ASP A 159 7.06 17.86 15.87
C ASP A 159 6.72 18.60 17.18
N LYS A 160 5.61 19.32 17.24
CA LYS A 160 5.18 20.04 18.47
C LYS A 160 4.66 19.07 19.52
N ASP A 161 3.87 18.11 19.08
CA ASP A 161 3.26 17.12 19.96
C ASP A 161 4.06 15.81 20.00
N SER A 162 5.16 15.71 19.24
CA SER A 162 6.00 14.52 19.10
C SER A 162 5.20 13.24 18.74
N CYS A 163 4.22 13.40 17.86
CA CYS A 163 3.34 12.33 17.41
C CYS A 163 3.14 12.33 15.90
N VAL A 164 2.61 11.24 15.38
CA VAL A 164 2.24 11.06 13.97
C VAL A 164 0.75 11.31 13.82
N ASN A 165 0.37 12.41 13.18
CA ASN A 165 -1.02 12.67 12.85
C ASN A 165 -1.47 11.75 11.72
N ILE A 166 -2.57 11.05 11.92
CA ILE A 166 -3.18 10.15 10.95
C ILE A 166 -4.63 10.59 10.72
N SER A 167 -5.01 10.81 9.47
CA SER A 167 -6.34 11.27 9.09
C SER A 167 -6.78 10.64 7.77
N ALA A 168 -8.04 10.79 7.43
CA ALA A 168 -8.58 10.41 6.14
C ALA A 168 -8.97 11.66 5.35
N VAL A 169 -8.62 11.64 4.06
CA VAL A 169 -8.98 12.70 3.11
C VAL A 169 -9.57 12.07 1.84
N PRO A 170 -10.43 12.78 1.10
CA PRO A 170 -10.91 12.29 -0.20
C PRO A 170 -9.77 12.00 -1.17
N ILE A 171 -9.93 10.98 -2.01
CA ILE A 171 -9.04 10.71 -3.14
C ILE A 171 -9.18 11.85 -4.15
N SER A 172 -8.05 12.40 -4.61
CA SER A 172 -8.03 13.40 -5.66
C SER A 172 -7.88 12.71 -7.02
N ASP A 173 -8.82 12.96 -7.93
CA ASP A 173 -8.68 12.53 -9.32
C ASP A 173 -7.95 13.63 -10.11
N LEU A 174 -6.70 13.39 -10.39
CA LEU A 174 -5.80 14.30 -11.11
C LEU A 174 -5.62 13.89 -12.58
N SER A 175 -6.32 12.84 -13.04
CA SER A 175 -6.16 12.27 -14.37
C SER A 175 -6.49 13.24 -15.50
N GLU A 176 -7.43 14.19 -15.30
CA GLU A 176 -7.77 15.21 -16.26
C GLU A 176 -6.94 16.51 -16.12
N LYS A 177 -6.46 16.80 -14.91
CA LYS A 177 -5.70 18.01 -14.61
C LYS A 177 -4.30 17.97 -15.17
N TYR A 178 -3.72 16.80 -15.23
CA TYR A 178 -2.39 16.56 -15.73
C TYR A 178 -2.48 15.49 -16.83
N GLU A 179 -2.67 15.92 -18.07
CA GLU A 179 -2.43 15.04 -19.23
C GLU A 179 -0.91 14.85 -19.33
N TYR A 180 -0.39 13.92 -18.53
CA TYR A 180 1.03 13.66 -18.45
C TYR A 180 1.49 13.05 -19.77
N SER A 181 2.27 13.81 -20.52
CA SER A 181 2.87 13.38 -21.77
C SER A 181 4.39 13.46 -21.67
N ASP A 182 5.08 12.81 -22.58
CA ASP A 182 6.55 12.86 -22.74
C ASP A 182 7.12 14.29 -22.76
N ASP A 183 6.30 15.29 -23.05
CA ASP A 183 6.68 16.71 -23.13
C ASP A 183 7.10 17.31 -21.77
N TYR A 184 6.76 16.66 -20.65
CA TYR A 184 7.10 17.12 -19.28
C TYR A 184 8.27 16.35 -18.64
N GLY A 185 9.06 15.60 -19.42
CA GLY A 185 10.22 14.87 -18.92
C GLY A 185 9.86 13.69 -18.01
N MET A 186 8.64 13.19 -18.14
CA MET A 186 8.13 12.04 -17.39
C MET A 186 8.55 10.75 -18.08
N LYS A 187 9.10 9.83 -17.29
CA LYS A 187 9.35 8.47 -17.77
C LYS A 187 8.15 7.61 -17.40
N ILE A 188 7.30 7.32 -18.38
CA ILE A 188 6.19 6.39 -18.25
C ILE A 188 6.62 5.08 -18.87
N ILE A 189 6.64 4.02 -18.08
CA ILE A 189 6.75 2.65 -18.59
C ILE A 189 5.35 2.05 -18.47
N ILE A 190 4.70 1.81 -19.61
CA ILE A 190 3.42 1.13 -19.68
C ILE A 190 3.71 -0.29 -20.12
N GLU A 191 3.48 -1.25 -19.26
CA GLU A 191 3.55 -2.66 -19.60
C GLU A 191 2.12 -3.22 -19.63
N LYS A 192 1.68 -3.61 -20.81
CA LYS A 192 0.39 -4.26 -20.99
C LYS A 192 0.59 -5.76 -21.02
N LYS A 193 0.29 -6.44 -19.93
CA LYS A 193 0.31 -7.90 -19.85
C LYS A 193 -1.03 -8.48 -20.33
N THR A 194 -1.11 -8.79 -21.61
CA THR A 194 -2.33 -9.36 -22.21
C THR A 194 -2.41 -10.89 -22.13
N GLY A 195 -1.38 -11.55 -21.61
CA GLY A 195 -1.26 -13.01 -21.53
C GLY A 195 -1.54 -13.61 -20.16
N GLY A 196 -2.38 -12.99 -19.33
CA GLY A 196 -2.77 -13.56 -18.04
C GLY A 196 -3.79 -14.68 -18.16
N VAL A 197 -3.95 -15.45 -17.08
CA VAL A 197 -4.93 -16.55 -17.01
C VAL A 197 -6.34 -16.00 -17.25
N ASN A 198 -7.07 -16.59 -18.17
CA ASN A 198 -8.44 -16.21 -18.47
C ASN A 198 -9.46 -17.35 -18.26
N HIS A 199 -8.97 -18.54 -17.84
CA HIS A 199 -9.77 -19.65 -17.40
C HIS A 199 -9.11 -20.31 -16.18
N LEU A 200 -9.75 -20.25 -15.01
CA LEU A 200 -9.27 -20.89 -13.79
C LEU A 200 -10.18 -22.07 -13.45
N ILE A 201 -9.60 -23.27 -13.42
CA ILE A 201 -10.28 -24.51 -13.02
C ILE A 201 -10.04 -24.72 -11.54
N CYS A 202 -11.01 -24.37 -10.70
CA CYS A 202 -10.92 -24.51 -9.25
C CYS A 202 -11.32 -25.93 -8.83
N LEU A 203 -10.43 -26.57 -8.08
CA LEU A 203 -10.55 -27.95 -7.65
C LEU A 203 -10.78 -27.98 -6.13
N GLY A 204 -11.98 -28.31 -5.69
CA GLY A 204 -12.38 -28.37 -4.30
C GLY A 204 -12.23 -29.75 -3.65
N ALA A 205 -13.04 -30.02 -2.63
CA ALA A 205 -13.06 -31.27 -1.92
C ALA A 205 -13.55 -32.45 -2.79
N GLY A 206 -13.16 -33.67 -2.44
CA GLY A 206 -13.48 -34.90 -3.16
C GLY A 206 -12.34 -35.46 -4.00
N GLU A 207 -12.55 -36.58 -4.63
CA GLU A 207 -11.55 -37.26 -5.45
C GLU A 207 -12.14 -37.69 -6.80
N LEU A 208 -11.31 -37.65 -7.83
CA LEU A 208 -11.67 -38.09 -9.18
C LEU A 208 -12.99 -37.46 -9.68
N ALA A 209 -13.93 -38.27 -10.12
CA ALA A 209 -15.22 -37.82 -10.64
C ALA A 209 -16.18 -37.23 -9.58
N ALA A 210 -15.89 -37.44 -8.30
CA ALA A 210 -16.67 -36.89 -7.18
C ALA A 210 -16.08 -35.58 -6.66
N ARG A 211 -14.97 -35.06 -7.25
CA ARG A 211 -14.34 -33.83 -6.88
C ARG A 211 -15.22 -32.64 -7.29
N THR A 212 -15.40 -31.71 -6.38
CA THR A 212 -16.06 -30.42 -6.70
C THR A 212 -15.17 -29.61 -7.63
N VAL A 213 -15.71 -29.21 -8.78
CA VAL A 213 -14.99 -28.36 -9.74
C VAL A 213 -15.83 -27.13 -10.04
N VAL A 214 -15.17 -25.95 -10.06
CA VAL A 214 -15.78 -24.67 -10.45
C VAL A 214 -14.88 -24.02 -11.49
N ASP A 215 -15.45 -23.71 -12.66
CA ASP A 215 -14.75 -23.00 -13.73
C ASP A 215 -15.05 -21.50 -13.63
N LEU A 216 -14.00 -20.67 -13.64
CA LEU A 216 -14.06 -19.23 -13.64
C LEU A 216 -13.35 -18.69 -14.87
N TYR A 217 -13.95 -17.70 -15.51
CA TYR A 217 -13.45 -17.12 -16.74
C TYR A 217 -13.33 -15.60 -16.62
N VAL A 218 -12.36 -15.05 -17.30
CA VAL A 218 -12.25 -13.59 -17.51
C VAL A 218 -12.91 -13.26 -18.85
N ASP A 219 -13.83 -12.33 -18.88
CA ASP A 219 -14.47 -11.90 -20.12
C ASP A 219 -13.62 -10.83 -20.86
N LYS A 220 -14.12 -10.36 -22.02
CA LYS A 220 -13.43 -9.36 -22.84
C LYS A 220 -13.32 -7.97 -22.20
N THR A 221 -14.06 -7.73 -21.10
CA THR A 221 -14.01 -6.49 -20.32
C THR A 221 -13.08 -6.60 -19.11
N GLY A 222 -12.53 -7.80 -18.86
CA GLY A 222 -11.69 -8.09 -17.70
C GLY A 222 -12.47 -8.53 -16.45
N GLU A 223 -13.80 -8.66 -16.56
CA GLU A 223 -14.65 -9.13 -15.45
C GLU A 223 -14.60 -10.64 -15.30
N ILE A 224 -14.65 -11.12 -14.04
CA ILE A 224 -14.65 -12.56 -13.74
C ILE A 224 -16.09 -13.08 -13.78
N THR A 225 -16.32 -14.09 -14.60
CA THR A 225 -17.63 -14.69 -14.87
C THR A 225 -17.57 -16.21 -14.87
N GLU A 226 -18.73 -16.89 -14.97
CA GLU A 226 -18.84 -18.35 -15.18
C GLU A 226 -19.02 -18.70 -16.67
N LYS A 227 -18.88 -17.73 -17.57
CA LYS A 227 -19.06 -17.95 -19.02
C LYS A 227 -17.73 -17.77 -19.74
N GLN A 228 -17.35 -18.79 -20.49
CA GLN A 228 -16.14 -18.75 -21.31
C GLN A 228 -16.26 -17.70 -22.40
N ALA A 229 -15.23 -16.84 -22.52
CA ALA A 229 -15.15 -15.77 -23.51
C ALA A 229 -13.98 -15.95 -24.50
N TYR A 230 -12.99 -16.76 -24.14
CA TYR A 230 -11.81 -17.08 -24.94
C TYR A 230 -11.77 -18.57 -25.25
N PHE A 231 -11.38 -18.92 -26.47
CA PHE A 231 -11.39 -20.30 -26.99
C PHE A 231 -10.13 -20.60 -27.79
N GLY A 232 -9.78 -21.88 -27.87
CA GLY A 232 -8.63 -22.34 -28.66
C GLY A 232 -7.31 -21.74 -28.17
N GLU A 233 -6.50 -21.20 -29.06
CA GLU A 233 -5.21 -20.58 -28.75
C GLU A 233 -5.28 -19.31 -27.90
N TYR A 234 -6.48 -18.75 -27.74
CA TYR A 234 -6.69 -17.55 -26.89
C TYR A 234 -7.08 -17.91 -25.45
N GLU A 235 -7.37 -19.20 -25.19
CA GLU A 235 -7.61 -19.68 -23.85
C GLU A 235 -6.28 -19.92 -23.12
N ILE A 236 -6.12 -19.30 -21.94
CA ILE A 236 -4.97 -19.49 -21.06
C ILE A 236 -5.54 -20.01 -19.75
N ALA A 237 -5.44 -21.35 -19.56
CA ALA A 237 -6.04 -22.02 -18.43
C ALA A 237 -5.00 -22.37 -17.36
N GLU A 238 -5.43 -22.30 -16.09
CA GLU A 238 -4.66 -22.77 -14.93
C GLU A 238 -5.58 -23.52 -13.97
N THR A 239 -5.01 -24.40 -13.15
CA THR A 239 -5.74 -25.13 -12.10
C THR A 239 -5.41 -24.56 -10.73
N TYR A 240 -6.43 -24.33 -9.92
CA TYR A 240 -6.32 -23.91 -8.53
C TYR A 240 -6.84 -25.01 -7.59
N ASP A 241 -5.94 -25.66 -6.87
CA ASP A 241 -6.30 -26.70 -5.91
C ASP A 241 -6.59 -26.12 -4.53
N TYR A 242 -7.87 -26.12 -4.15
CA TYR A 242 -8.35 -25.74 -2.83
C TYR A 242 -9.16 -26.89 -2.21
N GLY A 243 -8.48 -28.04 -2.00
CA GLY A 243 -9.08 -29.30 -1.56
C GLY A 243 -9.78 -29.27 -0.20
N ASN A 244 -9.55 -28.21 0.61
CA ASN A 244 -10.17 -28.01 1.92
C ASN A 244 -11.47 -27.19 1.86
N SER A 245 -11.99 -26.87 0.66
CA SER A 245 -13.25 -26.12 0.54
C SER A 245 -14.43 -26.90 1.12
N GLU A 246 -15.21 -26.26 1.98
CA GLU A 246 -16.40 -26.86 2.57
C GLU A 246 -17.62 -26.82 1.62
N SER A 247 -17.56 -25.93 0.61
CA SER A 247 -18.65 -25.75 -0.36
C SER A 247 -18.16 -25.22 -1.72
N ALA A 248 -18.99 -25.43 -2.76
CA ALA A 248 -18.74 -24.84 -4.08
C ALA A 248 -18.75 -23.29 -4.05
N THR A 249 -19.52 -22.69 -3.15
CA THR A 249 -19.54 -21.22 -2.98
C THR A 249 -18.22 -20.70 -2.44
N GLU A 250 -17.67 -21.31 -1.40
CA GLU A 250 -16.36 -20.97 -0.86
C GLU A 250 -15.26 -21.17 -1.90
N LEU A 251 -15.28 -22.31 -2.61
CA LEU A 251 -14.34 -22.58 -3.69
C LEU A 251 -14.37 -21.49 -4.77
N LYS A 252 -15.57 -21.05 -5.14
CA LYS A 252 -15.76 -19.96 -6.11
C LYS A 252 -15.20 -18.64 -5.61
N GLU A 253 -15.47 -18.26 -4.35
CA GLU A 253 -14.96 -17.03 -3.75
C GLU A 253 -13.43 -17.02 -3.72
N LYS A 254 -12.81 -18.13 -3.29
CA LYS A 254 -11.35 -18.27 -3.29
C LYS A 254 -10.75 -18.33 -4.70
N GLY A 255 -11.43 -18.95 -5.64
CA GLY A 255 -11.06 -18.95 -7.04
C GLY A 255 -11.11 -17.54 -7.66
N ILE A 256 -12.10 -16.72 -7.31
CA ILE A 256 -12.18 -15.32 -7.76
C ILE A 256 -11.02 -14.50 -7.19
N GLU A 257 -10.67 -14.66 -5.91
CA GLU A 257 -9.53 -14.00 -5.30
C GLU A 257 -8.23 -14.37 -6.05
N HIS A 258 -8.01 -15.67 -6.28
CA HIS A 258 -6.82 -16.15 -6.96
C HIS A 258 -6.76 -15.74 -8.44
N LEU A 259 -7.87 -15.79 -9.17
CA LEU A 259 -7.93 -15.38 -10.57
C LEU A 259 -7.67 -13.87 -10.76
N LYS A 260 -8.02 -13.04 -9.76
CA LYS A 260 -7.67 -11.60 -9.79
C LYS A 260 -6.16 -11.37 -9.80
N GLU A 261 -5.38 -12.23 -9.17
CA GLU A 261 -3.91 -12.16 -9.15
C GLU A 261 -3.29 -12.66 -10.46
N LEU A 262 -3.94 -13.63 -11.12
CA LEU A 262 -3.42 -14.30 -12.31
C LEU A 262 -3.88 -13.71 -13.64
N LYS A 263 -5.03 -13.03 -13.65
CA LYS A 263 -5.55 -12.43 -14.87
C LYS A 263 -4.64 -11.35 -15.42
N SER A 264 -4.76 -11.09 -16.71
CA SER A 264 -4.05 -9.97 -17.35
C SER A 264 -4.22 -8.72 -16.53
N SER A 265 -3.12 -8.12 -16.16
CA SER A 265 -3.08 -6.81 -15.50
C SER A 265 -2.36 -5.85 -16.43
N ASP A 266 -2.94 -4.69 -16.62
CA ASP A 266 -2.20 -3.58 -17.17
C ASP A 266 -1.37 -3.03 -16.01
N SER A 267 -0.08 -3.37 -15.96
CA SER A 267 0.80 -2.74 -14.98
C SER A 267 1.38 -1.48 -15.58
N VAL A 268 1.32 -0.43 -14.83
CA VAL A 268 1.91 0.83 -15.22
C VAL A 268 2.83 1.30 -14.12
N SER A 269 4.08 1.45 -14.47
CA SER A 269 5.00 2.19 -13.64
C SER A 269 5.26 3.54 -14.29
N ALA A 270 4.95 4.59 -13.58
CA ALA A 270 5.36 5.92 -13.98
C ALA A 270 6.31 6.46 -12.92
N SER A 271 7.49 6.92 -13.35
CA SER A 271 8.37 7.67 -12.48
C SER A 271 8.18 9.15 -12.75
N PHE A 272 7.73 9.85 -11.75
CA PHE A 272 7.53 11.30 -11.78
C PHE A 272 8.57 11.95 -10.88
N SER A 273 9.15 13.04 -11.33
CA SER A 273 9.90 13.92 -10.46
C SER A 273 9.05 15.13 -10.11
N LYS A 274 8.74 15.30 -8.83
CA LYS A 274 7.99 16.42 -8.26
C LYS A 274 6.57 16.63 -8.79
N LEU A 275 5.67 15.74 -8.41
CA LEU A 275 4.24 16.01 -8.46
C LEU A 275 3.71 16.21 -7.04
N ASP A 276 2.71 17.05 -6.92
CA ASP A 276 1.94 17.22 -5.69
C ASP A 276 0.82 16.16 -5.67
N VAL A 277 1.21 14.93 -5.41
CA VAL A 277 0.32 13.76 -5.34
C VAL A 277 0.66 12.92 -4.12
N ASP A 278 -0.36 12.35 -3.50
CA ASP A 278 -0.21 11.41 -2.38
C ASP A 278 -0.55 9.98 -2.84
N ILE A 279 -0.12 8.98 -2.09
CA ILE A 279 -0.56 7.59 -2.27
C ILE A 279 -2.08 7.51 -2.13
N GLY A 280 -2.73 6.90 -3.12
CA GLY A 280 -4.18 6.80 -3.25
C GLY A 280 -4.80 7.79 -4.23
N ASP A 281 -4.12 8.87 -4.64
CA ASP A 281 -4.59 9.76 -5.68
C ASP A 281 -4.59 9.07 -7.04
N ILE A 282 -5.55 9.42 -7.89
CA ILE A 282 -5.66 8.89 -9.24
C ILE A 282 -4.90 9.82 -10.18
N VAL A 283 -3.96 9.26 -10.92
CA VAL A 283 -3.20 9.96 -11.95
C VAL A 283 -3.50 9.40 -13.34
N GLY A 284 -3.37 10.24 -14.35
CA GLY A 284 -3.56 9.88 -15.74
C GLY A 284 -2.27 10.01 -16.54
N GLY A 285 -2.17 9.27 -17.62
CA GLY A 285 -1.09 9.38 -18.59
C GLY A 285 -1.54 8.98 -19.98
N ARG A 286 -0.97 9.60 -21.00
CA ARG A 286 -1.21 9.24 -22.40
C ARG A 286 0.10 9.16 -23.16
N ASN A 287 0.37 8.02 -23.75
CA ASN A 287 1.45 7.89 -24.72
C ASN A 287 0.92 8.24 -26.12
N ARG A 288 1.43 9.31 -26.72
CA ARG A 288 0.98 9.80 -28.04
C ARG A 288 1.30 8.83 -29.18
N ALA A 289 2.41 8.11 -29.10
CA ALA A 289 2.83 7.19 -30.15
C ALA A 289 1.98 5.93 -30.23
N THR A 290 1.57 5.40 -29.07
CA THR A 290 0.77 4.17 -28.96
C THR A 290 -0.72 4.44 -28.77
N GLY A 291 -1.10 5.67 -28.41
CA GLY A 291 -2.47 6.04 -28.07
C GLY A 291 -2.98 5.45 -26.75
N ILE A 292 -2.11 4.77 -25.99
CA ILE A 292 -2.47 4.17 -24.71
C ILE A 292 -2.75 5.28 -23.70
N VAL A 293 -3.95 5.25 -23.11
CA VAL A 293 -4.39 6.13 -22.01
C VAL A 293 -4.42 5.30 -20.75
N LEU A 294 -3.89 5.86 -19.66
CA LEU A 294 -3.86 5.26 -18.36
C LEU A 294 -4.61 6.15 -17.37
N LYS A 295 -5.28 5.51 -16.40
CA LYS A 295 -5.89 6.16 -15.25
C LYS A 295 -5.81 5.19 -14.07
N GLU A 296 -4.79 5.40 -13.22
CA GLU A 296 -4.48 4.48 -12.13
C GLU A 296 -4.19 5.21 -10.81
N PRO A 297 -4.44 4.56 -9.66
CA PRO A 297 -4.07 5.11 -8.37
C PRO A 297 -2.55 5.06 -8.17
N VAL A 298 -2.01 6.05 -7.47
CA VAL A 298 -0.66 6.01 -6.93
C VAL A 298 -0.63 4.99 -5.78
N THR A 299 0.18 3.96 -5.92
CA THR A 299 0.30 2.86 -4.95
C THR A 299 1.53 2.96 -4.08
N GLN A 300 2.62 3.52 -4.62
CA GLN A 300 3.89 3.63 -3.89
C GLN A 300 4.55 4.98 -4.14
N GLU A 301 5.28 5.44 -3.12
CA GLU A 301 6.17 6.58 -3.19
C GLU A 301 7.55 6.17 -2.68
N ILE A 302 8.58 6.33 -3.53
CA ILE A 302 9.97 6.02 -3.22
C ILE A 302 10.74 7.33 -3.16
N VAL A 303 11.23 7.67 -1.98
CA VAL A 303 11.97 8.91 -1.70
C VAL A 303 13.43 8.59 -1.49
N LYS A 304 14.29 9.14 -2.34
CA LYS A 304 15.74 9.03 -2.20
C LYS A 304 16.36 10.39 -1.95
N ILE A 305 17.02 10.54 -0.81
CA ILE A 305 17.79 11.75 -0.47
C ILE A 305 19.27 11.40 -0.51
N LYS A 306 20.03 12.05 -1.37
CA LYS A 306 21.47 11.87 -1.47
C LYS A 306 22.17 13.19 -1.68
N ASN A 307 23.12 13.54 -0.79
CA ASN A 307 23.86 14.80 -0.84
C ASN A 307 22.95 16.05 -0.87
N GLY A 308 21.81 16.02 -0.17
CA GLY A 308 20.81 17.08 -0.15
C GLY A 308 19.96 17.20 -1.40
N ILE A 309 20.10 16.28 -2.37
CA ILE A 309 19.24 16.19 -3.54
C ILE A 309 18.18 15.12 -3.25
N GLU A 310 16.92 15.54 -3.33
CA GLU A 310 15.76 14.68 -3.21
C GLU A 310 15.29 14.22 -4.59
N THR A 311 14.99 12.94 -4.69
CA THR A 311 14.37 12.32 -5.87
C THR A 311 13.18 11.51 -5.39
N ILE A 312 12.00 11.82 -5.90
CA ILE A 312 10.77 11.10 -5.60
C ILE A 312 10.36 10.34 -6.86
N THR A 313 9.99 9.09 -6.67
CA THR A 313 9.47 8.20 -7.73
C THR A 313 8.16 7.61 -7.23
N TYR A 314 7.11 7.75 -8.02
CA TYR A 314 5.81 7.14 -7.73
C TYR A 314 5.61 5.91 -8.60
N LYS A 315 5.00 4.87 -8.03
CA LYS A 315 4.44 3.75 -8.79
C LYS A 315 2.92 3.85 -8.79
N VAL A 316 2.30 3.39 -9.86
CA VAL A 316 0.85 3.46 -10.06
C VAL A 316 0.31 2.10 -10.51
N GLY A 317 -0.97 1.85 -10.23
CA GLY A 317 -1.64 0.59 -10.56
C GLY A 317 -1.37 -0.52 -9.53
N GLU A 318 -1.94 -1.69 -9.77
CA GLU A 318 -1.70 -2.89 -8.95
C GLU A 318 -0.34 -3.50 -9.33
N GLU A 319 0.42 -3.97 -8.33
CA GLU A 319 1.58 -4.85 -8.51
C GLU A 319 1.13 -6.28 -8.79
#